data_5dd3a5a7212c3dc3bb793c0bd1290a05
#
_entry.id   5dd3a5a7212c3dc3bb793c0bd1290a05
#
_cell.length_a   1.000
_cell.length_b   1.000
_cell.length_c   1.000
_cell.angle_alpha   90.00
_cell.angle_beta   90.00
_cell.angle_gamma   90.00
#
_symmetry.space_group_name_H-M   'P 1'
#
loop_
_entity.id
_entity.type
_entity.pdbx_description
1 polymer ?
#
loop_
_entity_poly.entity_id
_entity_poly.type
_entity_poly.pdbx_seq_one_letter_code
_entity_poly.pdbx_strand_id
1 'polypeptide(L)'
;MEEWKEYRLGDIATIKGGKRLPKGVNLIKAPNNHPYIRVQDLGHEKTLELNSSYAYVDDETQKFISKYIVNTGDIIMSIVGTIGLIGIVGNTLNNANLTENCVKVVNVSNIEKEYLYYFLISTYGQSEMSKGIVGAVQLKLPIKNIQNISIKAPNLIIQKKISNILQSLDEKIELNCRINENLEQQAQALFKSWFVDGTNIELNYHELGNITSITAGGDKPSIYSKELTEKYYTPIYSNGIENEGLYGYTDFAKINSSSITISARGTIGYICLRTKPYVPIVRLISVIPKKEELSA
;
A
#
# COMPACT_ATOMS: atom_id res chain seq x y z
N MET A 1 23.21 -29.43 -10.16
CA MET A 1 22.59 -28.21 -9.53
C MET A 1 23.26 -27.02 -10.17
N GLU A 2 22.48 -26.10 -10.74
CA GLU A 2 23.07 -24.87 -11.29
C GLU A 2 23.65 -24.02 -10.16
N GLU A 3 24.85 -23.52 -10.38
CA GLU A 3 25.61 -22.77 -9.38
C GLU A 3 25.05 -21.33 -9.31
N TRP A 4 24.57 -20.90 -8.14
CA TRP A 4 24.16 -19.53 -7.90
C TRP A 4 25.40 -18.64 -7.74
N LYS A 5 25.45 -17.57 -8.51
CA LYS A 5 26.53 -16.59 -8.42
C LYS A 5 26.19 -15.50 -7.44
N GLU A 6 27.20 -14.98 -6.78
CA GLU A 6 27.08 -13.85 -5.85
C GLU A 6 27.68 -12.60 -6.49
N TYR A 7 26.90 -11.52 -6.43
CA TYR A 7 27.27 -10.20 -6.98
C TYR A 7 27.16 -9.15 -5.89
N ARG A 8 27.99 -8.10 -5.95
CA ARG A 8 27.71 -6.87 -5.21
C ARG A 8 26.85 -5.97 -6.09
N LEU A 9 25.87 -5.29 -5.49
CA LEU A 9 24.99 -4.39 -6.25
C LEU A 9 25.77 -3.31 -7.01
N GLY A 10 26.84 -2.78 -6.42
CA GLY A 10 27.70 -1.79 -7.05
C GLY A 10 28.51 -2.29 -8.26
N ASP A 11 28.69 -3.61 -8.40
CA ASP A 11 29.41 -4.20 -9.55
C ASP A 11 28.48 -4.42 -10.75
N ILE A 12 27.15 -4.46 -10.50
CA ILE A 12 26.15 -4.76 -11.53
C ILE A 12 25.20 -3.59 -11.82
N ALA A 13 25.27 -2.51 -11.05
CA ALA A 13 24.42 -1.33 -11.24
C ALA A 13 25.11 -0.06 -10.74
N THR A 14 24.64 1.09 -11.23
CA THR A 14 25.05 2.41 -10.77
C THR A 14 24.02 2.97 -9.80
N ILE A 15 24.45 3.38 -8.60
CA ILE A 15 23.58 3.99 -7.58
C ILE A 15 23.78 5.51 -7.59
N LYS A 16 22.68 6.27 -7.79
CA LYS A 16 22.71 7.74 -7.81
C LYS A 16 21.70 8.30 -6.83
N GLY A 17 22.10 9.26 -5.99
CA GLY A 17 21.22 9.93 -5.04
C GLY A 17 20.29 10.94 -5.72
N GLY A 18 19.16 11.20 -5.09
CA GLY A 18 18.32 12.35 -5.39
C GLY A 18 18.87 13.64 -4.79
N LYS A 19 18.09 14.74 -4.81
CA LYS A 19 18.54 16.06 -4.37
C LYS A 19 17.52 16.71 -3.46
N ARG A 20 18.02 17.29 -2.36
CA ARG A 20 17.24 18.18 -1.50
C ARG A 20 16.86 19.45 -2.24
N LEU A 21 15.66 19.94 -1.97
CA LEU A 21 15.22 21.24 -2.45
C LEU A 21 16.14 22.35 -1.91
N PRO A 22 16.31 23.45 -2.67
CA PRO A 22 16.98 24.64 -2.16
C PRO A 22 16.33 25.16 -0.87
N LYS A 23 17.13 25.81 -0.02
CA LYS A 23 16.63 26.35 1.24
C LYS A 23 15.50 27.39 0.98
N GLY A 24 14.38 27.21 1.66
CA GLY A 24 13.21 28.10 1.52
C GLY A 24 12.26 27.74 0.37
N VAL A 25 12.58 26.75 -0.45
CA VAL A 25 11.68 26.26 -1.50
C VAL A 25 10.74 25.20 -0.94
N ASN A 26 9.46 25.31 -1.25
CA ASN A 26 8.42 24.36 -0.88
C ASN A 26 7.87 23.64 -2.11
N LEU A 27 7.40 22.43 -1.91
CA LEU A 27 6.70 21.67 -2.95
C LEU A 27 5.33 22.29 -3.26
N ILE A 28 4.92 22.20 -4.50
CA ILE A 28 3.66 22.71 -5.04
C ILE A 28 2.68 21.54 -5.14
N LYS A 29 1.42 21.75 -4.77
CA LYS A 29 0.35 20.74 -4.95
C LYS A 29 -0.32 20.84 -6.32
N ALA A 30 -0.31 22.02 -6.93
CA ALA A 30 -0.89 22.23 -8.26
C ALA A 30 -0.07 21.44 -9.30
N PRO A 31 -0.71 20.57 -10.11
CA PRO A 31 -0.03 19.79 -11.13
C PRO A 31 0.72 20.66 -12.15
N ASN A 32 1.94 20.25 -12.49
CA ASN A 32 2.76 20.81 -13.56
C ASN A 32 3.63 19.70 -14.19
N ASN A 33 4.58 20.07 -15.04
CA ASN A 33 5.44 19.12 -15.76
C ASN A 33 6.63 18.60 -14.93
N HIS A 34 6.74 18.97 -13.64
CA HIS A 34 7.90 18.67 -12.80
C HIS A 34 7.50 17.93 -11.52
N PRO A 35 6.98 16.70 -11.61
CA PRO A 35 6.67 15.89 -10.43
C PRO A 35 7.92 15.60 -9.62
N TYR A 36 7.74 15.49 -8.29
CA TYR A 36 8.81 15.25 -7.32
C TYR A 36 8.50 14.00 -6.50
N ILE A 37 9.31 12.95 -6.66
CA ILE A 37 9.14 11.66 -5.99
C ILE A 37 9.71 11.74 -4.57
N ARG A 38 8.90 11.39 -3.58
CA ARG A 38 9.22 11.36 -2.14
C ARG A 38 9.19 9.94 -1.62
N VAL A 39 9.69 9.73 -0.40
CA VAL A 39 9.64 8.43 0.28
C VAL A 39 8.19 7.92 0.44
N GLN A 40 7.25 8.81 0.74
CA GLN A 40 5.84 8.46 0.92
C GLN A 40 5.13 8.01 -0.37
N ASP A 41 5.71 8.30 -1.52
CA ASP A 41 5.17 7.90 -2.83
C ASP A 41 5.62 6.47 -3.23
N LEU A 42 6.44 5.81 -2.36
CA LEU A 42 6.96 4.46 -2.54
C LEU A 42 6.22 3.45 -1.65
N GLY A 43 6.26 2.17 -2.02
CA GLY A 43 5.81 1.06 -1.17
C GLY A 43 4.34 0.67 -1.32
N HIS A 44 3.60 1.32 -2.20
CA HIS A 44 2.19 1.00 -2.47
C HIS A 44 2.03 0.12 -3.72
N GLU A 45 2.80 0.39 -4.75
CA GLU A 45 2.74 -0.29 -6.04
C GLU A 45 4.16 -0.59 -6.53
N LYS A 46 4.29 -1.64 -7.37
CA LYS A 46 5.55 -1.98 -8.03
C LYS A 46 6.00 -0.87 -8.97
N THR A 47 5.09 -0.44 -9.85
CA THR A 47 5.34 0.61 -10.84
C THR A 47 4.79 1.93 -10.34
N LEU A 48 5.68 2.90 -10.18
CA LEU A 48 5.32 4.26 -9.75
C LEU A 48 4.74 5.02 -10.93
N GLU A 49 3.47 5.36 -10.86
CA GLU A 49 2.78 6.20 -11.84
C GLU A 49 2.25 7.47 -11.20
N LEU A 50 2.18 8.55 -11.96
CA LEU A 50 1.70 9.84 -11.48
C LEU A 50 0.22 9.75 -11.07
N ASN A 51 -0.09 10.20 -9.85
CA ASN A 51 -1.44 10.29 -9.33
C ASN A 51 -1.65 11.59 -8.55
N SER A 52 -2.82 11.82 -8.01
CA SER A 52 -3.19 13.05 -7.30
C SER A 52 -2.44 13.32 -6.00
N SER A 53 -1.71 12.34 -5.45
CA SER A 53 -0.93 12.49 -4.20
C SER A 53 0.44 13.15 -4.43
N TYR A 54 0.92 13.16 -5.66
CA TYR A 54 2.24 13.70 -5.96
C TYR A 54 2.31 15.21 -5.74
N ALA A 55 3.50 15.66 -5.40
CA ALA A 55 3.83 17.07 -5.34
C ALA A 55 4.80 17.42 -6.47
N TYR A 56 4.98 18.70 -6.70
CA TYR A 56 5.71 19.22 -7.85
C TYR A 56 6.71 20.29 -7.42
N VAL A 57 7.66 20.61 -8.26
CA VAL A 57 8.53 21.76 -8.15
C VAL A 57 8.22 22.77 -9.26
N ASP A 58 8.58 24.04 -9.06
CA ASP A 58 8.49 25.08 -10.08
C ASP A 58 9.63 24.97 -11.14
N ASP A 59 9.51 25.68 -12.23
CA ASP A 59 10.48 25.68 -13.33
C ASP A 59 11.88 26.14 -12.92
N GLU A 60 11.97 27.05 -11.95
CA GLU A 60 13.26 27.57 -11.45
C GLU A 60 13.95 26.50 -10.60
N THR A 61 13.24 25.90 -9.68
CA THR A 61 13.73 24.77 -8.87
C THR A 61 14.12 23.60 -9.77
N GLN A 62 13.30 23.29 -10.78
CA GLN A 62 13.60 22.23 -11.75
C GLN A 62 14.95 22.45 -12.45
N LYS A 63 15.23 23.68 -12.92
CA LYS A 63 16.52 24.00 -13.55
C LYS A 63 17.69 23.72 -12.61
N PHE A 64 17.53 24.02 -11.32
CA PHE A 64 18.55 23.83 -10.29
C PHE A 64 18.82 22.34 -9.99
N ILE A 65 17.77 21.48 -9.97
CA ILE A 65 17.88 20.06 -9.63
C ILE A 65 17.79 19.12 -10.84
N SER A 66 17.83 19.64 -12.07
CA SER A 66 17.62 18.91 -13.32
C SER A 66 18.54 17.69 -13.54
N LYS A 67 19.69 17.64 -12.89
CA LYS A 67 20.62 16.48 -12.92
C LYS A 67 20.13 15.27 -12.08
N TYR A 68 19.11 15.48 -11.24
CA TYR A 68 18.63 14.49 -10.27
C TYR A 68 17.25 13.94 -10.64
N ILE A 69 16.98 13.88 -11.94
CA ILE A 69 15.77 13.28 -12.51
C ILE A 69 15.90 11.75 -12.58
N VAL A 70 14.74 11.10 -12.66
CA VAL A 70 14.60 9.67 -12.92
C VAL A 70 14.03 9.44 -14.31
N ASN A 71 14.26 8.26 -14.88
CA ASN A 71 13.70 7.86 -16.17
C ASN A 71 12.83 6.61 -15.98
N THR A 72 11.93 6.41 -16.95
CA THR A 72 11.12 5.19 -17.02
C THR A 72 12.00 3.94 -16.86
N GLY A 73 11.62 3.09 -15.95
CA GLY A 73 12.32 1.85 -15.64
C GLY A 73 13.48 1.97 -14.68
N ASP A 74 13.86 3.17 -14.19
CA ASP A 74 14.79 3.27 -13.05
C ASP A 74 14.19 2.61 -11.81
N ILE A 75 15.00 1.85 -11.06
CA ILE A 75 14.58 1.32 -9.75
C ILE A 75 14.87 2.38 -8.69
N ILE A 76 13.88 2.75 -7.92
CA ILE A 76 14.02 3.72 -6.81
C ILE A 76 14.03 2.96 -5.48
N MET A 77 14.90 3.42 -4.58
CA MET A 77 15.03 2.88 -3.23
C MET A 77 15.05 4.01 -2.21
N SER A 78 14.22 3.93 -1.17
CA SER A 78 14.27 4.85 -0.03
C SER A 78 15.44 4.53 0.90
N ILE A 79 16.16 5.57 1.34
CA ILE A 79 17.40 5.44 2.13
C ILE A 79 17.40 6.20 3.45
N VAL A 80 16.37 7.02 3.69
CA VAL A 80 16.15 7.78 4.94
C VAL A 80 14.65 7.78 5.25
N GLY A 81 14.29 7.75 6.52
CA GLY A 81 12.91 7.58 6.98
C GLY A 81 12.52 6.11 6.96
N THR A 82 11.48 5.74 6.23
CA THR A 82 11.19 4.33 5.96
C THR A 82 12.19 3.82 4.93
N ILE A 83 13.21 3.09 5.39
CA ILE A 83 14.30 2.59 4.54
C ILE A 83 13.87 1.29 3.86
N GLY A 84 14.28 1.10 2.60
CA GLY A 84 14.08 -0.16 1.86
C GLY A 84 12.76 -0.27 1.10
N LEU A 85 12.00 0.82 0.97
CA LEU A 85 10.88 0.87 0.02
C LEU A 85 11.46 0.92 -1.40
N ILE A 86 10.96 0.06 -2.27
CA ILE A 86 11.43 -0.10 -3.66
C ILE A 86 10.27 0.14 -4.62
N GLY A 87 10.52 0.82 -5.73
CA GLY A 87 9.58 0.99 -6.82
C GLY A 87 10.31 1.11 -8.17
N ILE A 88 9.62 0.86 -9.25
CA ILE A 88 10.11 1.06 -10.64
C ILE A 88 9.40 2.28 -11.21
N VAL A 89 10.14 3.20 -11.78
CA VAL A 89 9.58 4.41 -12.41
C VAL A 89 8.79 4.05 -13.65
N GLY A 90 7.51 4.40 -13.66
CA GLY A 90 6.61 4.23 -14.79
C GLY A 90 6.70 5.36 -15.82
N ASN A 91 5.89 5.28 -16.87
CA ASN A 91 5.96 6.19 -18.00
C ASN A 91 5.55 7.62 -17.66
N THR A 92 4.58 7.79 -16.77
CA THR A 92 4.06 9.11 -16.39
C THR A 92 4.99 9.90 -15.47
N LEU A 93 5.99 9.22 -14.86
CA LEU A 93 7.03 9.82 -14.03
C LEU A 93 8.39 9.95 -14.76
N ASN A 94 8.43 9.74 -16.05
CA ASN A 94 9.66 9.99 -16.81
C ASN A 94 10.09 11.46 -16.67
N ASN A 95 11.36 11.69 -16.36
CA ASN A 95 11.93 13.00 -16.00
C ASN A 95 11.46 13.61 -14.68
N ALA A 96 10.80 12.86 -13.81
CA ALA A 96 10.45 13.32 -12.48
C ALA A 96 11.72 13.57 -11.63
N ASN A 97 11.62 14.50 -10.68
CA ASN A 97 12.70 14.78 -9.74
C ASN A 97 12.69 13.78 -8.58
N LEU A 98 13.85 13.51 -8.01
CA LEU A 98 14.01 12.57 -6.91
C LEU A 98 14.50 13.26 -5.64
N THR A 99 13.85 12.99 -4.51
CA THR A 99 14.26 13.47 -3.19
C THR A 99 15.63 12.92 -2.78
N GLU A 100 16.37 13.67 -1.94
CA GLU A 100 17.62 13.22 -1.32
C GLU A 100 17.48 11.99 -0.42
N ASN A 101 16.26 11.69 0.01
CA ASN A 101 15.96 10.54 0.85
C ASN A 101 15.79 9.23 0.06
N CYS A 102 15.97 9.31 -1.25
CA CYS A 102 15.92 8.17 -2.16
C CYS A 102 17.17 8.15 -3.05
N VAL A 103 17.46 6.96 -3.56
CA VAL A 103 18.44 6.73 -4.63
C VAL A 103 17.76 6.06 -5.81
N LYS A 104 18.36 6.20 -7.00
CA LYS A 104 18.01 5.40 -8.17
C LYS A 104 19.11 4.40 -8.49
N VAL A 105 18.72 3.19 -8.84
CA VAL A 105 19.57 2.11 -9.34
C VAL A 105 19.38 2.03 -10.84
N VAL A 106 20.44 2.31 -11.58
CA VAL A 106 20.44 2.45 -13.05
C VAL A 106 21.57 1.64 -13.67
N ASN A 107 21.59 1.49 -14.99
CA ASN A 107 22.61 0.76 -15.73
C ASN A 107 22.81 -0.67 -15.20
N VAL A 108 21.72 -1.36 -14.93
CA VAL A 108 21.74 -2.75 -14.45
C VAL A 108 22.33 -3.66 -15.53
N SER A 109 23.33 -4.46 -15.17
CA SER A 109 24.02 -5.39 -16.07
C SER A 109 24.28 -6.73 -15.37
N ASN A 110 24.47 -7.80 -16.12
CA ASN A 110 24.76 -9.14 -15.62
C ASN A 110 23.67 -9.78 -14.73
N ILE A 111 22.57 -9.07 -14.51
CA ILE A 111 21.37 -9.53 -13.78
C ILE A 111 20.14 -9.01 -14.52
N GLU A 112 19.08 -9.77 -14.47
CA GLU A 112 17.78 -9.36 -15.00
C GLU A 112 17.15 -8.31 -14.07
N LYS A 113 16.65 -7.19 -14.63
CA LYS A 113 16.21 -6.03 -13.84
C LYS A 113 15.00 -6.33 -12.95
N GLU A 114 14.02 -7.06 -13.48
CA GLU A 114 12.85 -7.47 -12.72
C GLU A 114 13.23 -8.45 -11.60
N TYR A 115 14.19 -9.36 -11.85
CA TYR A 115 14.74 -10.21 -10.81
C TYR A 115 15.40 -9.40 -9.70
N LEU A 116 16.17 -8.38 -10.06
CA LEU A 116 16.80 -7.47 -9.08
C LEU A 116 15.73 -6.76 -8.23
N TYR A 117 14.65 -6.28 -8.85
CA TYR A 117 13.53 -5.69 -8.11
C TYR A 117 12.96 -6.68 -7.08
N TYR A 118 12.60 -7.89 -7.51
CA TYR A 118 12.04 -8.91 -6.61
C TYR A 118 13.02 -9.36 -5.53
N PHE A 119 14.30 -9.44 -5.87
CA PHE A 119 15.34 -9.70 -4.87
C PHE A 119 15.35 -8.60 -3.79
N LEU A 120 15.34 -7.32 -4.18
CA LEU A 120 15.41 -6.20 -3.26
C LEU A 120 14.19 -6.10 -2.33
N ILE A 121 12.99 -6.42 -2.80
CA ILE A 121 11.78 -6.44 -1.95
C ILE A 121 11.65 -7.72 -1.11
N SER A 122 12.38 -8.79 -1.42
CA SER A 122 12.33 -10.04 -0.67
C SER A 122 12.85 -9.88 0.76
N THR A 123 12.44 -10.79 1.65
CA THR A 123 12.97 -10.83 3.03
C THR A 123 14.48 -10.92 3.07
N TYR A 124 15.09 -11.64 2.11
CA TYR A 124 16.55 -11.74 2.00
C TYR A 124 17.19 -10.41 1.60
N GLY A 125 16.67 -9.75 0.56
CA GLY A 125 17.17 -8.43 0.12
C GLY A 125 16.99 -7.37 1.19
N GLN A 126 15.87 -7.36 1.91
CA GLN A 126 15.63 -6.46 3.04
C GLN A 126 16.58 -6.73 4.20
N SER A 127 16.90 -8.00 4.47
CA SER A 127 17.91 -8.37 5.47
C SER A 127 19.31 -7.86 5.09
N GLU A 128 19.70 -8.00 3.82
CA GLU A 128 20.98 -7.47 3.33
C GLU A 128 21.06 -5.93 3.46
N MET A 129 19.99 -5.23 3.10
CA MET A 129 19.91 -3.77 3.29
C MET A 129 20.04 -3.37 4.76
N SER A 130 19.37 -4.10 5.66
CA SER A 130 19.38 -3.83 7.10
C SER A 130 20.79 -3.85 7.70
N LYS A 131 21.68 -4.71 7.19
CA LYS A 131 23.10 -4.77 7.63
C LYS A 131 23.87 -3.49 7.29
N GLY A 132 23.43 -2.75 6.29
CA GLY A 132 24.06 -1.53 5.83
C GLY A 132 23.53 -0.25 6.51
N ILE A 133 22.49 -0.33 7.32
CA ILE A 133 21.87 0.82 7.97
C ILE A 133 22.78 1.35 9.08
N VAL A 134 22.93 2.66 9.14
CA VAL A 134 23.73 3.37 10.15
C VAL A 134 22.93 4.52 10.76
N GLY A 135 23.36 4.98 11.95
CA GLY A 135 22.74 6.09 12.70
C GLY A 135 22.02 5.62 13.94
N ALA A 136 21.99 6.46 14.98
CA ALA A 136 21.30 6.15 16.24
C ALA A 136 19.99 6.92 16.39
N VAL A 137 19.92 8.18 15.93
CA VAL A 137 18.71 9.03 16.01
C VAL A 137 17.97 9.05 14.66
N GLN A 138 18.70 9.23 13.58
CA GLN A 138 18.15 9.18 12.24
C GLN A 138 18.84 8.07 11.46
N LEU A 139 18.13 6.98 11.24
CA LEU A 139 18.61 5.85 10.46
C LEU A 139 18.74 6.24 8.99
N LYS A 140 19.84 5.81 8.37
CA LYS A 140 20.10 6.00 6.94
C LYS A 140 20.86 4.82 6.35
N LEU A 141 20.66 4.58 5.07
CA LEU A 141 21.40 3.59 4.29
C LEU A 141 22.34 4.31 3.30
N PRO A 142 23.64 4.47 3.60
CA PRO A 142 24.60 5.16 2.74
C PRO A 142 24.77 4.46 1.38
N ILE A 143 25.00 5.23 0.32
CA ILE A 143 25.20 4.70 -1.04
C ILE A 143 26.34 3.65 -1.07
N LYS A 144 27.43 3.89 -0.34
CA LYS A 144 28.52 2.92 -0.25
C LYS A 144 28.07 1.57 0.32
N ASN A 145 27.16 1.57 1.29
CA ASN A 145 26.64 0.35 1.87
C ASN A 145 25.62 -0.34 0.94
N ILE A 146 24.84 0.44 0.17
CA ILE A 146 23.98 -0.09 -0.91
C ILE A 146 24.82 -0.81 -1.97
N GLN A 147 25.94 -0.25 -2.38
CA GLN A 147 26.84 -0.88 -3.34
C GLN A 147 27.41 -2.23 -2.84
N ASN A 148 27.49 -2.43 -1.54
CA ASN A 148 27.97 -3.66 -0.93
C ASN A 148 26.88 -4.72 -0.67
N ILE A 149 25.61 -4.45 -0.98
CA ILE A 149 24.54 -5.45 -0.86
C ILE A 149 24.91 -6.66 -1.70
N SER A 150 24.90 -7.85 -1.05
CA SER A 150 25.18 -9.12 -1.71
C SER A 150 23.91 -9.66 -2.34
N ILE A 151 23.99 -10.01 -3.63
CA ILE A 151 22.87 -10.52 -4.43
C ILE A 151 23.25 -11.90 -4.95
N LYS A 152 22.48 -12.91 -4.54
CA LYS A 152 22.60 -14.27 -5.08
C LYS A 152 21.62 -14.44 -6.23
N ALA A 153 22.12 -14.87 -7.38
CA ALA A 153 21.32 -15.05 -8.57
C ALA A 153 21.75 -16.29 -9.35
N PRO A 154 20.79 -17.06 -9.90
CA PRO A 154 21.06 -18.13 -10.86
C PRO A 154 21.46 -17.53 -12.21
N ASN A 155 21.57 -18.35 -13.25
CA ASN A 155 21.79 -17.84 -14.61
C ASN A 155 20.62 -16.97 -15.10
N LEU A 156 20.85 -16.11 -16.11
CA LEU A 156 19.87 -15.16 -16.63
C LEU A 156 18.57 -15.81 -17.13
N ILE A 157 18.62 -17.03 -17.64
CA ILE A 157 17.44 -17.76 -18.13
C ILE A 157 16.50 -18.07 -16.95
N ILE A 158 17.07 -18.53 -15.83
CA ILE A 158 16.30 -18.85 -14.64
C ILE A 158 15.82 -17.57 -13.95
N GLN A 159 16.65 -16.53 -13.86
CA GLN A 159 16.23 -15.21 -13.36
C GLN A 159 14.97 -14.73 -14.09
N LYS A 160 14.97 -14.79 -15.44
CA LYS A 160 13.84 -14.38 -16.27
C LYS A 160 12.59 -15.25 -16.05
N LYS A 161 12.75 -16.56 -15.83
CA LYS A 161 11.62 -17.44 -15.48
C LYS A 161 11.02 -17.09 -14.13
N ILE A 162 11.85 -16.82 -13.12
CA ILE A 162 11.40 -16.41 -11.78
C ILE A 162 10.67 -15.08 -11.86
N SER A 163 11.27 -14.07 -12.48
CA SER A 163 10.65 -12.74 -12.57
C SER A 163 9.34 -12.76 -13.37
N ASN A 164 9.24 -13.53 -14.46
CA ASN A 164 7.99 -13.65 -15.21
C ASN A 164 6.85 -14.27 -14.39
N ILE A 165 7.14 -15.27 -13.55
CA ILE A 165 6.13 -15.88 -12.66
C ILE A 165 5.65 -14.82 -11.65
N LEU A 166 6.58 -14.15 -10.98
CA LEU A 166 6.25 -13.13 -9.99
C LEU A 166 5.51 -11.94 -10.62
N GLN A 167 5.95 -11.49 -11.79
CA GLN A 167 5.28 -10.42 -12.54
C GLN A 167 3.84 -10.79 -12.91
N SER A 168 3.59 -12.02 -13.35
CA SER A 168 2.23 -12.46 -13.67
C SER A 168 1.31 -12.49 -12.44
N LEU A 169 1.85 -12.70 -11.25
CA LEU A 169 1.10 -12.60 -9.99
C LEU A 169 0.82 -11.14 -9.63
N ASP A 170 1.79 -10.24 -9.76
CA ASP A 170 1.60 -8.81 -9.52
C ASP A 170 0.55 -8.22 -10.48
N GLU A 171 0.63 -8.54 -11.79
CA GLU A 171 -0.35 -8.12 -12.79
C GLU A 171 -1.76 -8.60 -12.45
N LYS A 172 -1.89 -9.83 -11.94
CA LYS A 172 -3.18 -10.37 -11.50
C LYS A 172 -3.72 -9.67 -10.25
N ILE A 173 -2.85 -9.34 -9.30
CA ILE A 173 -3.23 -8.57 -8.10
C ILE A 173 -3.70 -7.18 -8.52
N GLU A 174 -2.95 -6.49 -9.36
CA GLU A 174 -3.29 -5.15 -9.84
C GLU A 174 -4.62 -5.14 -10.62
N LEU A 175 -4.81 -6.13 -11.50
CA LEU A 175 -6.08 -6.29 -12.24
C LEU A 175 -7.26 -6.50 -11.28
N ASN A 176 -7.11 -7.34 -10.27
CA ASN A 176 -8.16 -7.58 -9.28
C ASN A 176 -8.48 -6.30 -8.47
N CYS A 177 -7.48 -5.51 -8.09
CA CYS A 177 -7.69 -4.21 -7.42
C CYS A 177 -8.50 -3.27 -8.32
N ARG A 178 -8.15 -3.13 -9.59
CA ARG A 178 -8.89 -2.29 -10.56
C ARG A 178 -10.33 -2.78 -10.77
N ILE A 179 -10.53 -4.10 -10.83
CA ILE A 179 -11.88 -4.68 -10.93
C ILE A 179 -12.70 -4.32 -9.70
N ASN A 180 -12.14 -4.46 -8.50
CA ASN A 180 -12.83 -4.14 -7.25
C ASN A 180 -13.20 -2.65 -7.18
N GLU A 181 -12.28 -1.74 -7.52
CA GLU A 181 -12.56 -0.30 -7.59
C GLU A 181 -13.67 0.03 -8.57
N ASN A 182 -13.66 -0.59 -9.76
CA ASN A 182 -14.68 -0.40 -10.78
C ASN A 182 -16.05 -0.90 -10.31
N LEU A 183 -16.11 -2.09 -9.70
CA LEU A 183 -17.33 -2.65 -9.15
C LEU A 183 -17.90 -1.79 -8.03
N GLU A 184 -17.07 -1.23 -7.18
CA GLU A 184 -17.50 -0.30 -6.13
C GLU A 184 -18.07 0.98 -6.72
N GLN A 185 -17.41 1.59 -7.71
CA GLN A 185 -17.93 2.76 -8.41
C GLN A 185 -19.26 2.49 -9.11
N GLN A 186 -19.42 1.32 -9.75
CA GLN A 186 -20.68 0.92 -10.38
C GLN A 186 -21.79 0.75 -9.33
N ALA A 187 -21.49 0.10 -8.20
CA ALA A 187 -22.45 -0.08 -7.11
C ALA A 187 -22.91 1.28 -6.54
N GLN A 188 -21.97 2.21 -6.33
CA GLN A 188 -22.27 3.58 -5.88
C GLN A 188 -23.13 4.33 -6.89
N ALA A 189 -22.83 4.22 -8.19
CA ALA A 189 -23.58 4.88 -9.25
C ALA A 189 -25.01 4.32 -9.35
N LEU A 190 -25.18 3.00 -9.25
CA LEU A 190 -26.50 2.36 -9.22
C LEU A 190 -27.31 2.78 -8.00
N PHE A 191 -26.69 2.75 -6.82
CA PHE A 191 -27.35 3.19 -5.59
C PHE A 191 -27.82 4.64 -5.72
N LYS A 192 -26.95 5.52 -6.20
CA LYS A 192 -27.28 6.92 -6.43
C LYS A 192 -28.43 7.08 -7.41
N SER A 193 -28.38 6.39 -8.55
CA SER A 193 -29.44 6.43 -9.59
C SER A 193 -30.78 5.94 -9.05
N TRP A 194 -30.81 4.86 -8.27
CA TRP A 194 -32.04 4.26 -7.78
C TRP A 194 -32.65 4.95 -6.58
N PHE A 195 -31.83 5.41 -5.64
CA PHE A 195 -32.27 5.87 -4.33
C PHE A 195 -32.05 7.36 -4.05
N VAL A 196 -31.24 8.05 -4.86
CA VAL A 196 -30.93 9.48 -4.66
C VAL A 196 -31.50 10.33 -5.79
N ASP A 197 -31.19 9.95 -7.05
CA ASP A 197 -31.58 10.72 -8.24
C ASP A 197 -32.98 10.31 -8.79
N GLY A 198 -33.55 9.20 -8.32
CA GLY A 198 -34.85 8.69 -8.73
C GLY A 198 -36.00 9.55 -8.20
N THR A 199 -36.56 10.37 -9.05
CA THR A 199 -37.59 11.39 -8.71
C THR A 199 -38.98 10.84 -8.42
N ASN A 200 -39.24 9.53 -8.52
CA ASN A 200 -40.58 8.93 -8.43
C ASN A 200 -40.75 7.87 -7.32
N ILE A 201 -39.80 7.79 -6.36
CA ILE A 201 -39.94 6.87 -5.24
C ILE A 201 -40.54 7.66 -4.07
N GLU A 202 -41.76 7.25 -3.62
CA GLU A 202 -42.26 7.70 -2.31
C GLU A 202 -41.29 7.23 -1.22
N LEU A 203 -40.47 8.15 -0.71
CA LEU A 203 -39.52 7.85 0.36
C LEU A 203 -40.26 7.78 1.68
N ASN A 204 -40.39 6.58 2.24
CA ASN A 204 -40.81 6.41 3.62
C ASN A 204 -39.61 6.61 4.55
N TYR A 205 -39.63 7.67 5.35
CA TYR A 205 -38.59 7.95 6.33
C TYR A 205 -38.85 7.17 7.62
N HIS A 206 -37.89 6.37 8.03
CA HIS A 206 -37.90 5.66 9.30
C HIS A 206 -36.69 6.10 10.15
N GLU A 207 -36.87 6.21 11.43
CA GLU A 207 -35.73 6.33 12.34
C GLU A 207 -34.94 5.01 12.34
N LEU A 208 -33.61 5.09 12.23
CA LEU A 208 -32.72 3.93 12.13
C LEU A 208 -32.94 2.97 13.33
N GLY A 209 -33.18 3.50 14.53
CA GLY A 209 -33.45 2.70 15.74
C GLY A 209 -34.76 1.88 15.67
N ASN A 210 -35.73 2.27 14.84
CA ASN A 210 -36.99 1.54 14.66
C ASN A 210 -36.80 0.28 13.81
N ILE A 211 -35.95 0.36 12.76
CA ILE A 211 -35.73 -0.71 11.79
C ILE A 211 -34.47 -1.54 12.07
N THR A 212 -33.64 -1.10 13.01
CA THR A 212 -32.38 -1.80 13.36
C THR A 212 -32.20 -1.90 14.88
N SER A 213 -31.37 -2.84 15.31
CA SER A 213 -30.80 -2.91 16.65
C SER A 213 -29.37 -2.37 16.60
N ILE A 214 -29.09 -1.34 17.38
CA ILE A 214 -27.79 -0.69 17.41
C ILE A 214 -27.09 -1.05 18.73
N THR A 215 -25.89 -1.61 18.63
CA THR A 215 -25.06 -1.99 19.80
C THR A 215 -23.66 -1.45 19.68
N ALA A 216 -23.00 -1.19 20.80
CA ALA A 216 -21.60 -0.81 20.84
C ALA A 216 -20.74 -1.97 21.31
N GLY A 217 -19.59 -2.17 20.66
CA GLY A 217 -18.59 -3.16 21.04
C GLY A 217 -18.05 -2.93 22.43
N GLY A 218 -17.87 -4.03 23.17
CA GLY A 218 -17.33 -4.03 24.53
C GLY A 218 -15.81 -4.14 24.59
N ASP A 219 -15.35 -4.71 25.69
CA ASP A 219 -13.92 -4.98 25.87
C ASP A 219 -13.47 -6.16 25.01
N LYS A 220 -12.17 -6.18 24.76
CA LYS A 220 -11.51 -7.27 24.05
C LYS A 220 -11.68 -8.60 24.82
N PRO A 221 -11.97 -9.73 24.13
CA PRO A 221 -11.93 -11.04 24.76
C PRO A 221 -10.60 -11.31 25.47
N SER A 222 -10.66 -11.92 26.64
CA SER A 222 -9.46 -12.30 27.41
C SER A 222 -8.65 -13.39 26.68
N ILE A 223 -9.34 -14.27 25.94
CA ILE A 223 -8.74 -15.36 25.17
C ILE A 223 -8.97 -15.09 23.69
N TYR A 224 -7.88 -14.91 22.93
CA TYR A 224 -7.92 -14.67 21.50
C TYR A 224 -6.57 -15.01 20.85
N SER A 225 -6.54 -15.15 19.53
CA SER A 225 -5.34 -15.30 18.70
C SER A 225 -5.22 -14.13 17.73
N LYS A 226 -4.01 -13.75 17.35
CA LYS A 226 -3.77 -12.82 16.22
C LYS A 226 -3.96 -13.49 14.87
N GLU A 227 -3.77 -14.78 14.81
CA GLU A 227 -3.88 -15.60 13.61
C GLU A 227 -5.13 -16.47 13.65
N LEU A 228 -5.69 -16.74 12.47
CA LEU A 228 -6.78 -17.68 12.28
C LEU A 228 -6.28 -19.10 12.58
N THR A 229 -6.98 -19.83 13.46
CA THR A 229 -6.69 -21.21 13.81
C THR A 229 -7.98 -22.04 13.83
N GLU A 230 -7.87 -23.36 13.91
CA GLU A 230 -9.04 -24.24 14.06
C GLU A 230 -9.87 -23.93 15.32
N LYS A 231 -9.22 -23.49 16.39
CA LYS A 231 -9.88 -23.12 17.66
C LYS A 231 -10.40 -21.69 17.67
N TYR A 232 -9.64 -20.74 17.10
CA TYR A 232 -9.97 -19.32 17.09
C TYR A 232 -10.27 -18.90 15.67
N TYR A 233 -11.53 -18.97 15.26
CA TYR A 233 -12.00 -18.76 13.89
C TYR A 233 -12.99 -17.61 13.75
N THR A 234 -13.54 -17.10 14.85
CA THR A 234 -14.48 -15.98 14.84
C THR A 234 -13.72 -14.67 14.88
N PRO A 235 -13.87 -13.78 13.88
CA PRO A 235 -13.13 -12.53 13.81
C PRO A 235 -13.57 -11.55 14.90
N ILE A 236 -12.61 -10.81 15.44
CA ILE A 236 -12.80 -9.70 16.36
C ILE A 236 -12.52 -8.42 15.57
N TYR A 237 -13.48 -7.51 15.50
CA TYR A 237 -13.31 -6.24 14.82
C TYR A 237 -13.26 -5.06 15.79
N SER A 238 -12.37 -4.12 15.51
CA SER A 238 -12.18 -2.85 16.21
C SER A 238 -12.38 -1.67 15.24
N ASN A 239 -12.27 -0.46 15.77
CA ASN A 239 -12.23 0.74 14.92
C ASN A 239 -10.94 0.76 14.12
N GLY A 240 -11.02 1.02 12.81
CA GLY A 240 -9.87 1.10 11.91
C GLY A 240 -10.23 0.74 10.48
N ILE A 241 -9.43 1.21 9.52
CA ILE A 241 -9.58 0.90 8.08
C ILE A 241 -8.71 -0.30 7.71
N GLU A 242 -7.54 -0.41 8.31
CA GLU A 242 -6.57 -1.46 7.98
C GLU A 242 -7.19 -2.84 8.25
N ASN A 243 -7.13 -3.72 7.26
CA ASN A 243 -7.79 -5.03 7.26
C ASN A 243 -9.26 -4.95 7.73
N GLU A 244 -9.97 -3.90 7.36
CA GLU A 244 -11.36 -3.64 7.79
C GLU A 244 -11.55 -3.62 9.31
N GLY A 245 -10.52 -3.26 10.07
CA GLY A 245 -10.54 -3.24 11.53
C GLY A 245 -10.37 -4.61 12.19
N LEU A 246 -9.91 -5.62 11.48
CA LEU A 246 -9.64 -6.95 12.05
C LEU A 246 -8.56 -6.87 13.13
N TYR A 247 -8.93 -7.25 14.35
CA TYR A 247 -8.04 -7.25 15.51
C TYR A 247 -7.41 -8.62 15.80
N GLY A 248 -8.12 -9.69 15.52
CA GLY A 248 -7.73 -11.08 15.78
C GLY A 248 -8.95 -12.00 15.73
N TYR A 249 -8.85 -13.16 16.35
CA TYR A 249 -9.86 -14.22 16.32
C TYR A 249 -10.11 -14.81 17.72
N THR A 250 -11.36 -15.26 17.97
CA THR A 250 -11.79 -15.94 19.20
C THR A 250 -12.66 -17.17 18.85
N ASP A 251 -13.09 -17.91 19.84
CA ASP A 251 -13.90 -19.13 19.69
C ASP A 251 -15.41 -18.92 19.84
N PHE A 252 -15.86 -17.67 20.07
CA PHE A 252 -17.28 -17.32 20.19
C PHE A 252 -17.62 -16.07 19.38
N ALA A 253 -18.90 -15.87 19.08
CA ALA A 253 -19.42 -14.66 18.46
C ALA A 253 -20.40 -13.93 19.38
N LYS A 254 -20.39 -12.59 19.30
CA LYS A 254 -21.42 -11.74 19.94
C LYS A 254 -22.53 -11.36 18.97
N ILE A 255 -22.19 -11.15 17.72
CA ILE A 255 -23.12 -10.84 16.62
C ILE A 255 -23.11 -12.02 15.66
N ASN A 256 -24.27 -12.63 15.45
CA ASN A 256 -24.41 -13.83 14.63
C ASN A 256 -25.13 -13.61 13.30
N SER A 257 -25.68 -12.41 13.08
CA SER A 257 -26.39 -12.03 11.87
C SER A 257 -25.59 -11.06 11.03
N SER A 258 -25.91 -11.00 9.73
CA SER A 258 -25.40 -9.95 8.85
C SER A 258 -25.71 -8.58 9.43
N SER A 259 -24.75 -7.68 9.40
CA SER A 259 -24.85 -6.36 10.03
C SER A 259 -23.86 -5.40 9.41
N ILE A 260 -24.01 -4.12 9.70
CA ILE A 260 -23.06 -3.07 9.32
C ILE A 260 -22.29 -2.66 10.57
N THR A 261 -20.98 -2.51 10.46
CA THR A 261 -20.17 -1.90 11.52
C THR A 261 -19.78 -0.48 11.14
N ILE A 262 -19.81 0.43 12.12
CA ILE A 262 -19.45 1.84 11.95
C ILE A 262 -18.38 2.19 12.99
N SER A 263 -17.24 2.68 12.54
CA SER A 263 -16.16 3.14 13.43
C SER A 263 -16.59 4.40 14.17
N ALA A 264 -16.58 4.33 15.49
CA ALA A 264 -16.90 5.44 16.39
C ALA A 264 -15.67 6.16 16.95
N ARG A 265 -14.45 5.68 16.68
CA ARG A 265 -13.17 6.21 17.15
C ARG A 265 -12.10 6.08 16.08
N GLY A 266 -11.10 6.94 16.14
CA GLY A 266 -10.04 6.97 15.13
C GLY A 266 -10.60 7.40 13.77
N THR A 267 -10.85 6.46 12.89
CA THR A 267 -11.45 6.70 11.56
C THR A 267 -12.99 6.73 11.65
N ILE A 268 -13.52 7.79 12.27
CA ILE A 268 -14.95 7.95 12.51
C ILE A 268 -15.74 7.90 11.20
N GLY A 269 -16.83 7.11 11.18
CA GLY A 269 -17.72 6.99 10.03
C GLY A 269 -17.29 5.94 9.01
N TYR A 270 -16.18 5.22 9.22
CA TYR A 270 -15.81 4.10 8.36
C TYR A 270 -16.82 2.95 8.51
N ILE A 271 -17.40 2.51 7.40
CA ILE A 271 -18.50 1.53 7.35
C ILE A 271 -18.02 0.24 6.70
N CYS A 272 -18.37 -0.91 7.33
CA CYS A 272 -18.13 -2.23 6.76
C CYS A 272 -19.36 -3.11 6.87
N LEU A 273 -19.67 -3.86 5.81
CA LEU A 273 -20.66 -4.95 5.83
C LEU A 273 -20.03 -6.20 6.45
N ARG A 274 -20.69 -6.79 7.44
CA ARG A 274 -20.29 -8.03 8.12
C ARG A 274 -21.28 -9.14 7.79
N THR A 275 -20.85 -10.10 7.00
CA THR A 275 -21.67 -11.24 6.58
C THR A 275 -21.43 -12.50 7.41
N LYS A 276 -20.37 -12.53 8.22
CA LYS A 276 -20.00 -13.64 9.10
C LYS A 276 -20.20 -13.26 10.57
N PRO A 277 -20.43 -14.22 11.47
CA PRO A 277 -20.43 -13.96 12.92
C PRO A 277 -19.12 -13.30 13.39
N TYR A 278 -19.21 -12.37 14.36
CA TYR A 278 -18.06 -11.64 14.86
C TYR A 278 -18.22 -11.10 16.29
N VAL A 279 -17.14 -10.57 16.83
CA VAL A 279 -17.09 -9.85 18.11
C VAL A 279 -16.68 -8.41 17.87
N PRO A 280 -17.55 -7.40 18.11
CA PRO A 280 -17.17 -6.00 18.08
C PRO A 280 -16.50 -5.60 19.38
N ILE A 281 -15.40 -4.85 19.33
CA ILE A 281 -14.67 -4.34 20.50
C ILE A 281 -14.45 -2.83 20.41
N VAL A 282 -13.98 -2.23 21.52
CA VAL A 282 -13.57 -0.80 21.60
C VAL A 282 -14.67 0.14 21.11
N ARG A 283 -15.93 -0.16 21.45
CA ARG A 283 -17.13 0.62 21.07
C ARG A 283 -17.34 0.75 19.56
N LEU A 284 -16.89 -0.20 18.76
CA LEU A 284 -17.29 -0.34 17.37
C LEU A 284 -18.82 -0.48 17.31
N ILE A 285 -19.49 0.39 16.60
CA ILE A 285 -20.96 0.34 16.50
C ILE A 285 -21.34 -0.78 15.52
N SER A 286 -22.29 -1.62 15.94
CA SER A 286 -22.91 -2.64 15.10
C SER A 286 -24.38 -2.29 14.88
N VAL A 287 -24.79 -2.17 13.63
CA VAL A 287 -26.16 -1.89 13.18
C VAL A 287 -26.72 -3.16 12.58
N ILE A 288 -27.70 -3.77 13.26
CA ILE A 288 -28.24 -5.08 12.94
C ILE A 288 -29.68 -4.89 12.46
N PRO A 289 -30.03 -5.27 11.21
CA PRO A 289 -31.39 -5.17 10.70
C PRO A 289 -32.38 -6.00 11.51
N LYS A 290 -33.56 -5.46 11.83
CA LYS A 290 -34.67 -6.22 12.38
C LYS A 290 -35.37 -6.94 11.22
N LYS A 291 -35.43 -8.27 11.27
CA LYS A 291 -35.87 -9.13 10.15
C LYS A 291 -37.29 -8.86 9.63
N GLU A 292 -38.12 -8.24 10.43
CA GLU A 292 -39.56 -8.05 10.11
C GLU A 292 -39.85 -6.85 9.20
N GLU A 293 -38.89 -5.91 9.03
CA GLU A 293 -39.14 -4.65 8.32
C GLU A 293 -38.31 -4.46 7.04
N LEU A 294 -37.37 -5.36 6.75
CA LEU A 294 -36.46 -5.26 5.59
C LEU A 294 -36.70 -6.33 4.51
N SER A 295 -37.82 -7.02 4.54
CA SER A 295 -38.21 -8.09 3.59
C SER A 295 -39.27 -7.66 2.59
N ALA A 296 -39.34 -6.41 2.25
CA ALA A 296 -40.22 -5.91 1.18
C ALA A 296 -39.37 -5.36 0.02
#